data_87356a3754cd5929a575cf8382403862
#
_entry.id   87356a3754cd5929a575cf8382403862
#
_cell.length_a   1.000
_cell.length_b   1.000
_cell.length_c   1.000
_cell.angle_alpha   90.00
_cell.angle_beta   90.00
_cell.angle_gamma   90.00
#
_symmetry.space_group_name_H-M   'P 1'
#
loop_
_entity.id
_entity.type
_entity.pdbx_description
1 polymer ?
#
loop_
_entity_poly.entity_id
_entity_poly.type
_entity_poly.pdbx_seq_one_letter_code
_entity_poly.pdbx_strand_id
1 'polypeptide(L)'
;MLFRSEAQIAIGSDYHRLTPNHLYFIPAFTEHSYVCKASFSHYYIHIYEDQQHQTGILDQFTFPVEVDSSPIDLGLIKRLCDINPFLKLADSNPQAYDNHPTLISNIRLNQQRQFHDKMESRGILYILMSRFFKLATPKEEVKDNRIHQTMVYIRKHLNCHIDIDKLADMACMSKDHYIRVFKREAGETPNVYIIRRKLEKAELALVTSNLPIKGIAEMLGYHDFSYFNRVFKQNAGVTPLQYRENHHK
;
A
#
# COMPACT_ATOMS: atom_id res chain seq x y z
N MET A 1 -3.74 -37.31 -15.96
CA MET A 1 -4.28 -36.28 -16.88
C MET A 1 -3.86 -34.93 -16.33
N LEU A 2 -2.81 -34.33 -16.87
CA LEU A 2 -2.30 -33.05 -16.40
C LEU A 2 -3.22 -31.95 -16.94
N PHE A 3 -4.11 -31.41 -16.11
CA PHE A 3 -4.83 -30.18 -16.43
C PHE A 3 -3.81 -29.05 -16.50
N ARG A 4 -3.35 -28.70 -17.68
CA ARG A 4 -2.61 -27.47 -17.92
C ARG A 4 -3.61 -26.33 -17.79
N SER A 5 -3.61 -25.63 -16.67
CA SER A 5 -4.37 -24.38 -16.53
C SER A 5 -3.87 -23.41 -17.59
N GLU A 6 -4.74 -22.95 -18.47
CA GLU A 6 -4.44 -21.89 -19.45
C GLU A 6 -4.63 -20.49 -18.83
N ALA A 7 -4.72 -20.41 -17.50
CA ALA A 7 -4.89 -19.15 -16.79
C ALA A 7 -3.56 -18.38 -16.76
N GLN A 8 -3.67 -17.10 -17.01
CA GLN A 8 -2.56 -16.14 -16.96
C GLN A 8 -2.95 -14.93 -16.14
N ILE A 9 -1.97 -14.31 -15.49
CA ILE A 9 -2.09 -12.99 -14.91
C ILE A 9 -1.26 -12.01 -15.73
N ALA A 10 -1.88 -10.92 -16.14
CA ALA A 10 -1.19 -9.78 -16.71
C ALA A 10 -0.83 -8.83 -15.57
N ILE A 11 0.44 -8.41 -15.48
CA ILE A 11 0.96 -7.46 -14.50
C ILE A 11 1.67 -6.36 -15.28
N GLY A 12 1.04 -5.20 -15.40
CA GLY A 12 1.49 -4.17 -16.34
C GLY A 12 1.44 -4.70 -17.78
N SER A 13 2.60 -4.73 -18.47
CA SER A 13 2.74 -5.27 -19.84
C SER A 13 3.05 -6.76 -19.91
N ASP A 14 3.37 -7.40 -18.79
CA ASP A 14 3.91 -8.75 -18.75
C ASP A 14 2.84 -9.79 -18.41
N TYR A 15 2.89 -10.94 -19.08
CA TYR A 15 1.99 -12.06 -18.88
C TYR A 15 2.71 -13.21 -18.18
N HIS A 16 2.18 -13.61 -17.04
CA HIS A 16 2.69 -14.76 -16.29
C HIS A 16 1.65 -15.88 -16.28
N ARG A 17 2.07 -17.09 -16.63
CA ARG A 17 1.20 -18.24 -16.56
C ARG A 17 0.99 -18.65 -15.11
N LEU A 18 -0.26 -18.89 -14.71
CA LEU A 18 -0.57 -19.38 -13.38
C LEU A 18 -0.33 -20.88 -13.28
N THR A 19 0.62 -21.28 -12.47
CA THR A 19 1.02 -22.66 -12.23
C THR A 19 0.43 -23.15 -10.90
N PRO A 20 -0.19 -24.34 -10.83
CA PRO A 20 -0.66 -24.90 -9.57
C PRO A 20 0.47 -25.06 -8.54
N ASN A 21 0.15 -24.85 -7.26
CA ASN A 21 1.12 -24.88 -6.15
C ASN A 21 2.24 -23.84 -6.24
N HIS A 22 1.93 -22.68 -6.78
CA HIS A 22 2.80 -21.50 -6.77
C HIS A 22 2.11 -20.34 -6.08
N LEU A 23 2.93 -19.44 -5.56
CA LEU A 23 2.51 -18.17 -4.98
C LEU A 23 2.94 -17.05 -5.92
N TYR A 24 2.07 -16.07 -6.11
CA TYR A 24 2.31 -14.91 -6.98
C TYR A 24 2.26 -13.64 -6.15
N PHE A 25 3.19 -12.72 -6.38
CA PHE A 25 3.24 -11.43 -5.71
C PHE A 25 3.00 -10.30 -6.71
N ILE A 26 1.96 -9.52 -6.45
CA ILE A 26 1.64 -8.33 -7.23
C ILE A 26 2.01 -7.12 -6.37
N PRO A 27 2.95 -6.27 -6.82
CA PRO A 27 3.31 -5.05 -6.09
C PRO A 27 2.11 -4.11 -5.94
N ALA A 28 2.11 -3.30 -4.89
CA ALA A 28 1.11 -2.27 -4.68
C ALA A 28 1.04 -1.30 -5.89
N PHE A 29 -0.16 -0.81 -6.18
CA PHE A 29 -0.43 0.13 -7.28
C PHE A 29 -0.05 -0.38 -8.68
N THR A 30 0.03 -1.69 -8.87
CA THR A 30 0.32 -2.30 -10.17
C THR A 30 -0.98 -2.80 -10.80
N GLU A 31 -1.31 -2.27 -11.97
CA GLU A 31 -2.48 -2.73 -12.72
C GLU A 31 -2.29 -4.20 -13.10
N HIS A 32 -3.32 -5.00 -12.82
CA HIS A 32 -3.30 -6.42 -13.14
C HIS A 32 -4.67 -6.92 -13.59
N SER A 33 -4.66 -7.99 -14.36
CA SER A 33 -5.89 -8.65 -14.81
C SER A 33 -5.65 -10.14 -15.00
N TYR A 34 -6.74 -10.92 -15.03
CA TYR A 34 -6.69 -12.35 -15.26
C TYR A 34 -7.23 -12.69 -16.63
N VAL A 35 -6.55 -13.60 -17.33
CA VAL A 35 -6.99 -14.15 -18.61
C VAL A 35 -7.08 -15.67 -18.46
N CYS A 36 -8.28 -16.23 -18.66
CA CYS A 36 -8.48 -17.66 -18.60
C CYS A 36 -9.57 -18.06 -19.61
N LYS A 37 -9.29 -19.09 -20.43
CA LYS A 37 -10.26 -19.66 -21.35
C LYS A 37 -11.18 -20.71 -20.72
N ALA A 38 -10.80 -21.18 -19.54
CA ALA A 38 -11.54 -22.15 -18.73
C ALA A 38 -11.71 -21.61 -17.31
N SER A 39 -12.45 -22.30 -16.44
CA SER A 39 -12.54 -21.92 -15.03
C SER A 39 -11.23 -22.24 -14.30
N PHE A 40 -10.77 -21.33 -13.45
CA PHE A 40 -9.69 -21.59 -12.49
C PHE A 40 -10.08 -21.07 -11.13
N SER A 41 -9.49 -21.65 -10.09
CA SER A 41 -9.72 -21.22 -8.72
C SER A 41 -8.39 -20.87 -8.07
N HIS A 42 -8.35 -19.76 -7.36
CA HIS A 42 -7.18 -19.31 -6.63
C HIS A 42 -7.59 -18.62 -5.34
N TYR A 43 -6.66 -18.54 -4.42
CA TYR A 43 -6.76 -17.66 -3.26
C TYR A 43 -5.98 -16.40 -3.57
N TYR A 44 -6.50 -15.27 -3.14
CA TYR A 44 -5.74 -14.04 -3.16
C TYR A 44 -5.82 -13.35 -1.80
N ILE A 45 -4.76 -12.67 -1.43
CA ILE A 45 -4.60 -12.03 -0.12
C ILE A 45 -4.07 -10.63 -0.36
N HIS A 46 -4.82 -9.63 0.10
CA HIS A 46 -4.33 -8.27 0.12
C HIS A 46 -3.59 -8.02 1.43
N ILE A 47 -2.34 -7.58 1.32
CA ILE A 47 -1.47 -7.27 2.45
C ILE A 47 -1.29 -5.76 2.50
N TYR A 48 -1.67 -5.19 3.63
CA TYR A 48 -1.48 -3.77 3.90
C TYR A 48 -0.50 -3.61 5.05
N GLU A 49 0.55 -2.84 4.84
CA GLU A 49 1.48 -2.49 5.91
C GLU A 49 0.90 -1.38 6.77
N ASP A 50 1.03 -1.52 8.09
CA ASP A 50 0.71 -0.44 9.02
C ASP A 50 1.73 0.69 8.82
N GLN A 51 1.25 1.83 8.33
CA GLN A 51 2.08 3.00 8.03
C GLN A 51 2.67 3.69 9.28
N GLN A 52 2.48 3.14 10.47
CA GLN A 52 3.11 3.66 11.69
C GLN A 52 4.63 3.42 11.71
N HIS A 53 5.15 2.56 10.85
CA HIS A 53 6.57 2.22 10.78
C HIS A 53 7.22 2.75 9.48
N GLN A 54 8.42 3.22 9.62
CA GLN A 54 9.24 4.16 8.83
C GLN A 54 9.38 3.94 7.32
N THR A 55 9.42 2.75 6.85
CA THR A 55 9.41 2.29 5.46
C THR A 55 8.78 0.93 5.47
N GLY A 56 7.77 0.74 4.65
CA GLY A 56 7.23 -0.58 4.48
C GLY A 56 8.37 -1.54 4.11
N ILE A 57 8.48 -2.67 4.80
CA ILE A 57 9.51 -3.64 4.47
C ILE A 57 9.37 -4.09 3.01
N LEU A 58 8.16 -4.11 2.49
CA LEU A 58 7.87 -4.45 1.10
C LEU A 58 8.41 -3.42 0.10
N ASP A 59 8.52 -2.15 0.52
CA ASP A 59 9.06 -1.08 -0.33
C ASP A 59 10.57 -1.16 -0.52
N GLN A 60 11.27 -1.88 0.36
CA GLN A 60 12.74 -1.97 0.36
C GLN A 60 13.29 -3.05 -0.58
N PHE A 61 12.43 -3.95 -1.06
CA PHE A 61 12.85 -5.09 -1.86
C PHE A 61 12.12 -5.15 -3.20
N THR A 62 12.81 -5.69 -4.20
CA THR A 62 12.19 -6.18 -5.43
C THR A 62 11.94 -7.66 -5.23
N PHE A 63 10.68 -8.07 -5.38
CA PHE A 63 10.25 -9.45 -5.21
C PHE A 63 10.11 -10.14 -6.56
N PRO A 64 10.36 -11.46 -6.62
CA PRO A 64 9.97 -12.25 -7.78
C PRO A 64 8.44 -12.27 -7.89
N VAL A 65 7.92 -12.31 -9.11
CA VAL A 65 6.48 -12.40 -9.34
C VAL A 65 5.93 -13.76 -8.90
N GLU A 66 6.72 -14.83 -9.03
CA GLU A 66 6.32 -16.22 -8.80
C GLU A 66 7.34 -16.92 -7.92
N VAL A 67 6.86 -17.73 -6.98
CA VAL A 67 7.68 -18.64 -6.16
C VAL A 67 6.94 -19.95 -5.93
N ASP A 68 7.68 -21.04 -5.72
CA ASP A 68 7.12 -22.34 -5.33
C ASP A 68 6.45 -22.25 -3.96
N SER A 69 5.26 -22.85 -3.82
CA SER A 69 4.63 -23.03 -2.52
C SER A 69 5.21 -24.23 -1.79
N SER A 70 5.23 -24.14 -0.47
CA SER A 70 5.55 -25.28 0.41
C SER A 70 4.29 -26.13 0.63
N PRO A 71 4.41 -27.43 0.94
CA PRO A 71 3.27 -28.30 1.22
C PRO A 71 2.34 -27.80 2.34
N ILE A 72 2.84 -27.01 3.30
CA ILE A 72 2.04 -26.44 4.39
C ILE A 72 1.31 -25.15 4.00
N ASP A 73 1.72 -24.47 2.92
CA ASP A 73 1.22 -23.14 2.61
C ASP A 73 -0.28 -23.13 2.28
N LEU A 74 -0.78 -24.16 1.61
CA LEU A 74 -2.22 -24.32 1.35
C LEU A 74 -3.02 -24.44 2.66
N GLY A 75 -2.49 -25.18 3.64
CA GLY A 75 -3.10 -25.30 4.96
C GLY A 75 -3.13 -23.97 5.70
N LEU A 76 -2.04 -23.22 5.64
CA LEU A 76 -1.93 -21.86 6.22
C LEU A 76 -2.90 -20.88 5.56
N ILE A 77 -3.05 -20.92 4.23
CA ILE A 77 -3.99 -20.08 3.50
C ILE A 77 -5.44 -20.41 3.89
N LYS A 78 -5.79 -21.69 3.95
CA LYS A 78 -7.12 -22.12 4.42
C LYS A 78 -7.38 -21.64 5.85
N ARG A 79 -6.41 -21.83 6.74
CA ARG A 79 -6.52 -21.34 8.13
C ARG A 79 -6.69 -19.83 8.19
N LEU A 80 -5.94 -19.06 7.35
CA LEU A 80 -6.11 -17.62 7.25
C LEU A 80 -7.54 -17.23 6.82
N CYS A 81 -8.15 -17.97 5.89
CA CYS A 81 -9.55 -17.76 5.51
C CYS A 81 -10.52 -18.06 6.66
N ASP A 82 -10.28 -19.12 7.43
CA ASP A 82 -11.16 -19.53 8.53
C ASP A 82 -11.19 -18.50 9.66
N ILE A 83 -10.03 -17.94 10.02
CA ILE A 83 -9.95 -16.91 11.08
C ILE A 83 -10.33 -15.50 10.57
N ASN A 84 -10.63 -15.36 9.27
CA ASN A 84 -11.04 -14.10 8.64
C ASN A 84 -12.37 -14.24 7.87
N PRO A 85 -13.45 -14.78 8.45
CA PRO A 85 -14.67 -15.10 7.71
C PRO A 85 -15.35 -13.87 7.08
N PHE A 86 -15.17 -12.70 7.68
CA PHE A 86 -15.79 -11.43 7.23
C PHE A 86 -14.93 -10.61 6.26
N LEU A 87 -13.70 -11.05 6.00
CA LEU A 87 -12.79 -10.39 5.05
C LEU A 87 -12.79 -11.05 3.67
N LYS A 88 -13.81 -11.84 3.36
CA LYS A 88 -14.01 -12.39 2.01
C LYS A 88 -14.46 -11.29 1.07
N LEU A 89 -13.88 -11.23 -0.11
CA LEU A 89 -14.36 -10.32 -1.14
C LEU A 89 -15.70 -10.78 -1.70
N ALA A 90 -16.62 -9.84 -1.87
CA ALA A 90 -17.94 -10.11 -2.44
C ALA A 90 -17.88 -10.36 -3.94
N ASP A 91 -16.90 -9.77 -4.64
CA ASP A 91 -16.70 -9.89 -6.08
C ASP A 91 -15.21 -10.16 -6.36
N SER A 92 -14.95 -11.07 -7.29
CA SER A 92 -13.60 -11.44 -7.72
C SER A 92 -13.04 -10.54 -8.83
N ASN A 93 -13.80 -9.56 -9.33
CA ASN A 93 -13.34 -8.60 -10.32
C ASN A 93 -12.34 -7.61 -9.67
N PRO A 94 -11.09 -7.51 -10.15
CA PRO A 94 -10.09 -6.58 -9.61
C PRO A 94 -10.60 -5.14 -9.48
N GLN A 95 -11.38 -4.65 -10.42
CA GLN A 95 -11.96 -3.31 -10.36
C GLN A 95 -12.97 -3.13 -9.20
N ALA A 96 -13.58 -4.22 -8.73
CA ALA A 96 -14.54 -4.17 -7.64
C ALA A 96 -13.87 -4.17 -6.26
N TYR A 97 -12.67 -4.68 -6.11
CA TYR A 97 -11.99 -4.79 -4.82
C TYR A 97 -10.68 -4.01 -4.70
N ASP A 98 -10.00 -3.75 -5.81
CA ASP A 98 -8.78 -2.93 -5.81
C ASP A 98 -9.15 -1.44 -5.86
N ASN A 99 -10.00 -1.07 -4.90
CA ASN A 99 -10.48 0.27 -4.73
C ASN A 99 -10.43 0.71 -3.26
N HIS A 100 -10.36 2.00 -3.06
CA HIS A 100 -10.22 2.62 -1.74
C HIS A 100 -11.37 2.28 -0.77
N PRO A 101 -12.65 2.25 -1.16
CA PRO A 101 -13.76 1.88 -0.28
C PRO A 101 -13.63 0.48 0.32
N THR A 102 -13.26 -0.50 -0.50
CA THR A 102 -13.08 -1.89 -0.04
C THR A 102 -11.92 -2.00 0.94
N LEU A 103 -10.80 -1.34 0.65
CA LEU A 103 -9.66 -1.26 1.57
C LEU A 103 -10.08 -0.77 2.96
N ILE A 104 -10.84 0.31 3.00
CA ILE A 104 -11.27 0.96 4.23
C ILE A 104 -12.25 0.09 5.01
N SER A 105 -13.22 -0.51 4.33
CA SER A 105 -14.13 -1.47 4.94
C SER A 105 -13.35 -2.60 5.61
N ASN A 106 -12.36 -3.14 4.92
CA ASN A 106 -11.49 -4.20 5.43
C ASN A 106 -10.63 -3.75 6.63
N ILE A 107 -10.10 -2.53 6.62
CA ILE A 107 -9.37 -1.97 7.77
C ILE A 107 -10.30 -1.87 8.98
N ARG A 108 -11.53 -1.37 8.81
CA ARG A 108 -12.52 -1.26 9.89
C ARG A 108 -12.88 -2.63 10.46
N LEU A 109 -13.18 -3.60 9.60
CA LEU A 109 -13.46 -4.98 10.01
C LEU A 109 -12.27 -5.59 10.76
N ASN A 110 -11.06 -5.37 10.27
CA ASN A 110 -9.84 -5.84 10.93
C ASN A 110 -9.62 -5.20 12.31
N GLN A 111 -10.01 -3.93 12.52
CA GLN A 111 -9.91 -3.28 13.84
C GLN A 111 -10.81 -3.98 14.88
N GLN A 112 -11.97 -4.49 14.49
CA GLN A 112 -12.93 -5.17 15.37
C GLN A 112 -12.56 -6.62 15.71
N ARG A 113 -11.57 -7.20 15.02
CA ARG A 113 -11.13 -8.58 15.24
C ARG A 113 -10.47 -8.76 16.60
N GLN A 114 -10.57 -9.97 17.13
CA GLN A 114 -9.88 -10.37 18.37
C GLN A 114 -8.35 -10.30 18.18
N PHE A 115 -7.66 -9.99 19.26
CA PHE A 115 -6.21 -9.80 19.21
C PHE A 115 -5.46 -11.07 18.77
N HIS A 116 -5.88 -12.24 19.27
CA HIS A 116 -5.26 -13.52 18.90
C HIS A 116 -5.40 -13.84 17.40
N ASP A 117 -6.58 -13.56 16.79
CA ASP A 117 -6.79 -13.76 15.36
C ASP A 117 -5.89 -12.83 14.51
N LYS A 118 -5.69 -11.60 14.99
CA LYS A 118 -4.76 -10.66 14.34
C LYS A 118 -3.32 -11.16 14.42
N MET A 119 -2.91 -11.70 15.57
CA MET A 119 -1.56 -12.25 15.77
C MET A 119 -1.34 -13.49 14.91
N GLU A 120 -2.31 -14.42 14.89
CA GLU A 120 -2.25 -15.62 14.05
C GLU A 120 -2.18 -15.25 12.57
N SER A 121 -3.03 -14.33 12.10
CA SER A 121 -3.00 -13.85 10.71
C SER A 121 -1.64 -13.25 10.35
N ARG A 122 -1.05 -12.43 11.21
CA ARG A 122 0.29 -11.86 10.99
C ARG A 122 1.35 -12.95 10.91
N GLY A 123 1.31 -13.94 11.80
CA GLY A 123 2.24 -15.08 11.77
C GLY A 123 2.17 -15.85 10.46
N ILE A 124 0.95 -16.16 9.99
CA ILE A 124 0.73 -16.83 8.71
C ILE A 124 1.28 -15.98 7.54
N LEU A 125 0.97 -14.69 7.51
CA LEU A 125 1.46 -13.78 6.47
C LEU A 125 2.99 -13.70 6.45
N TYR A 126 3.66 -13.64 7.61
CA TYR A 126 5.13 -13.68 7.67
C TYR A 126 5.70 -14.98 7.10
N ILE A 127 5.08 -16.13 7.40
CA ILE A 127 5.51 -17.41 6.85
C ILE A 127 5.37 -17.41 5.32
N LEU A 128 4.22 -16.99 4.78
CA LEU A 128 3.98 -16.95 3.33
C LEU A 128 4.94 -15.96 2.65
N MET A 129 5.11 -14.77 3.21
CA MET A 129 6.03 -13.76 2.66
C MET A 129 7.49 -14.19 2.71
N SER A 130 7.88 -15.04 3.67
CA SER A 130 9.25 -15.56 3.76
C SER A 130 9.67 -16.30 2.49
N ARG A 131 8.72 -16.88 1.72
CA ARG A 131 8.99 -17.55 0.44
C ARG A 131 9.54 -16.54 -0.57
N PHE A 132 8.92 -15.38 -0.64
CA PHE A 132 9.33 -14.28 -1.53
C PHE A 132 10.61 -13.62 -1.05
N PHE A 133 10.76 -13.38 0.26
CA PHE A 133 11.97 -12.77 0.82
C PHE A 133 13.23 -13.60 0.59
N LYS A 134 13.12 -14.93 0.51
CA LYS A 134 14.24 -15.82 0.20
C LYS A 134 14.89 -15.50 -1.15
N LEU A 135 14.11 -14.99 -2.11
CA LEU A 135 14.51 -14.67 -3.48
C LEU A 135 14.45 -13.17 -3.78
N ALA A 136 14.02 -12.37 -2.81
CA ALA A 136 13.95 -10.92 -2.96
C ALA A 136 15.36 -10.33 -3.04
N THR A 137 15.50 -9.33 -3.92
CA THR A 137 16.72 -8.51 -3.98
C THR A 137 16.42 -7.15 -3.34
N PRO A 138 17.30 -6.62 -2.50
CA PRO A 138 17.16 -5.24 -2.06
C PRO A 138 17.00 -4.35 -3.31
N LYS A 139 15.98 -3.49 -3.30
CA LYS A 139 15.94 -2.43 -4.31
C LYS A 139 17.23 -1.67 -4.18
N GLU A 140 17.87 -1.38 -5.30
CA GLU A 140 19.00 -0.47 -5.28
C GLU A 140 18.58 0.72 -4.42
N GLU A 141 19.30 0.93 -3.32
CA GLU A 141 19.06 2.08 -2.45
C GLU A 141 19.00 3.31 -3.34
N VAL A 142 18.07 4.20 -3.05
CA VAL A 142 18.09 5.58 -3.57
C VAL A 142 19.57 5.94 -3.65
N LYS A 143 20.11 6.09 -4.85
CA LYS A 143 21.56 6.21 -5.10
C LYS A 143 22.23 7.28 -4.24
N ASP A 144 21.40 8.19 -3.73
CA ASP A 144 21.79 9.19 -2.75
C ASP A 144 21.14 8.91 -1.38
N ASN A 145 21.89 8.29 -0.47
CA ASN A 145 21.44 7.99 0.90
C ASN A 145 20.92 9.23 1.65
N ARG A 146 21.40 10.43 1.29
CA ARG A 146 20.94 11.70 1.87
C ARG A 146 19.49 11.96 1.51
N ILE A 147 19.08 11.69 0.26
CA ILE A 147 17.70 11.81 -0.19
C ILE A 147 16.81 10.78 0.55
N HIS A 148 17.30 9.55 0.69
CA HIS A 148 16.56 8.53 1.47
C HIS A 148 16.30 8.99 2.90
N GLN A 149 17.29 9.55 3.58
CA GLN A 149 17.13 10.08 4.94
C GLN A 149 16.10 11.20 5.00
N THR A 150 16.05 12.10 4.01
CA THR A 150 15.01 13.14 3.96
C THR A 150 13.61 12.57 3.70
N MET A 151 13.48 11.54 2.87
CA MET A 151 12.20 10.84 2.68
C MET A 151 11.71 10.16 3.97
N VAL A 152 12.60 9.55 4.73
CA VAL A 152 12.30 9.00 6.06
C VAL A 152 11.87 10.10 7.02
N TYR A 153 12.59 11.24 7.03
CA TYR A 153 12.23 12.39 7.83
C TYR A 153 10.83 12.91 7.50
N ILE A 154 10.52 13.09 6.21
CA ILE A 154 9.19 13.52 5.75
C ILE A 154 8.10 12.61 6.31
N ARG A 155 8.24 11.29 6.16
CA ARG A 155 7.24 10.32 6.62
C ARG A 155 6.99 10.38 8.12
N LYS A 156 8.03 10.65 8.91
CA LYS A 156 7.93 10.80 10.37
C LYS A 156 7.26 12.10 10.81
N HIS A 157 7.32 13.15 9.99
CA HIS A 157 6.93 14.51 10.36
C HIS A 157 5.73 15.05 9.57
N LEU A 158 4.86 14.13 9.06
CA LEU A 158 3.65 14.54 8.32
C LEU A 158 2.64 15.31 9.17
N ASN A 159 2.78 15.30 10.49
CA ASN A 159 1.96 16.02 11.45
C ASN A 159 2.34 17.50 11.64
N CYS A 160 3.36 17.98 10.95
CA CYS A 160 3.80 19.37 11.04
C CYS A 160 4.10 19.97 9.66
N HIS A 161 4.38 21.26 9.63
CA HIS A 161 4.94 21.89 8.44
C HIS A 161 6.36 21.38 8.20
N ILE A 162 6.65 20.99 6.97
CA ILE A 162 7.97 20.50 6.56
C ILE A 162 8.57 21.53 5.62
N ASP A 163 9.68 22.12 6.06
CA ASP A 163 10.43 23.10 5.28
C ASP A 163 11.41 22.41 4.33
N ILE A 164 11.38 22.81 3.06
CA ILE A 164 12.27 22.28 2.03
C ILE A 164 13.72 22.71 2.28
N ASP A 165 13.94 23.91 2.82
CA ASP A 165 15.29 24.38 3.15
C ASP A 165 15.92 23.47 4.22
N LYS A 166 15.15 23.12 5.25
CA LYS A 166 15.60 22.16 6.27
C LYS A 166 15.94 20.79 5.67
N LEU A 167 15.16 20.31 4.71
CA LEU A 167 15.45 19.04 4.04
C LEU A 167 16.72 19.12 3.19
N ALA A 168 16.94 20.26 2.51
CA ALA A 168 18.16 20.51 1.75
C ALA A 168 19.39 20.56 2.66
N ASP A 169 19.29 21.25 3.81
CA ASP A 169 20.35 21.28 4.82
C ASP A 169 20.67 19.88 5.36
N MET A 170 19.65 19.07 5.66
CA MET A 170 19.83 17.68 6.09
C MET A 170 20.57 16.83 5.04
N ALA A 171 20.35 17.12 3.75
CA ALA A 171 21.04 16.47 2.65
C ALA A 171 22.40 17.10 2.32
N CYS A 172 22.82 18.15 3.04
CA CYS A 172 24.02 18.94 2.74
C CYS A 172 24.03 19.47 1.29
N MET A 173 22.89 19.99 0.83
CA MET A 173 22.69 20.50 -0.55
C MET A 173 22.09 21.90 -0.51
N SER A 174 22.34 22.68 -1.58
CA SER A 174 21.52 23.87 -1.82
C SER A 174 20.07 23.45 -2.18
N LYS A 175 19.09 24.30 -1.89
CA LYS A 175 17.67 24.02 -2.14
C LYS A 175 17.38 23.54 -3.56
N ASP A 176 17.91 24.26 -4.56
CA ASP A 176 17.69 23.94 -5.97
C ASP A 176 18.34 22.62 -6.37
N HIS A 177 19.53 22.34 -5.83
CA HIS A 177 20.20 21.07 -6.05
C HIS A 177 19.42 19.92 -5.42
N TYR A 178 18.97 20.10 -4.17
CA TYR A 178 18.15 19.14 -3.45
C TYR A 178 16.87 18.79 -4.22
N ILE A 179 16.09 19.80 -4.68
CA ILE A 179 14.85 19.58 -5.43
C ILE A 179 15.12 18.75 -6.70
N ARG A 180 16.19 19.05 -7.43
CA ARG A 180 16.55 18.29 -8.65
C ARG A 180 16.94 16.85 -8.35
N VAL A 181 17.77 16.65 -7.32
CA VAL A 181 18.22 15.31 -6.94
C VAL A 181 17.05 14.51 -6.39
N PHE A 182 16.25 15.10 -5.51
CA PHE A 182 15.05 14.44 -4.97
C PHE A 182 14.09 14.01 -6.09
N LYS A 183 13.81 14.91 -7.08
CA LYS A 183 12.96 14.56 -8.22
C LYS A 183 13.52 13.42 -9.06
N ARG A 184 14.84 13.39 -9.28
CA ARG A 184 15.50 12.31 -10.01
C ARG A 184 15.36 10.96 -9.26
N GLU A 185 15.55 10.97 -7.94
CA GLU A 185 15.53 9.75 -7.11
C GLU A 185 14.11 9.27 -6.79
N ALA A 186 13.17 10.20 -6.55
CA ALA A 186 11.80 9.91 -6.12
C ALA A 186 10.75 9.96 -7.25
N GLY A 187 11.15 10.44 -8.45
CA GLY A 187 10.23 10.63 -9.58
C GLY A 187 9.40 11.92 -9.50
N GLU A 188 9.29 12.55 -8.33
CA GLU A 188 8.49 13.75 -8.07
C GLU A 188 9.24 14.75 -7.18
N THR A 189 8.78 16.01 -7.17
CA THR A 189 9.41 17.03 -6.31
C THR A 189 9.10 16.79 -4.83
N PRO A 190 9.95 17.29 -3.88
CA PRO A 190 9.72 17.12 -2.45
C PRO A 190 8.35 17.62 -1.99
N ASN A 191 7.88 18.76 -2.50
CA ASN A 191 6.56 19.31 -2.16
C ASN A 191 5.43 18.39 -2.60
N VAL A 192 5.48 17.86 -3.83
CA VAL A 192 4.47 16.92 -4.34
C VAL A 192 4.47 15.66 -3.50
N TYR A 193 5.64 15.12 -3.19
CA TYR A 193 5.80 13.95 -2.32
C TYR A 193 5.18 14.18 -0.93
N ILE A 194 5.47 15.33 -0.27
CA ILE A 194 4.92 15.67 1.05
C ILE A 194 3.39 15.75 1.00
N ILE A 195 2.86 16.48 0.00
CA ILE A 195 1.40 16.63 -0.17
C ILE A 195 0.75 15.28 -0.36
N ARG A 196 1.25 14.46 -1.26
CA ARG A 196 0.70 13.12 -1.53
C ARG A 196 0.69 12.27 -0.26
N ARG A 197 1.79 12.21 0.49
CA ARG A 197 1.88 11.45 1.75
C ARG A 197 0.92 11.96 2.82
N LYS A 198 0.71 13.29 2.92
CA LYS A 198 -0.28 13.86 3.83
C LYS A 198 -1.71 13.50 3.41
N LEU A 199 -2.00 13.53 2.11
CA LEU A 199 -3.34 13.20 1.61
C LEU A 199 -3.68 11.71 1.78
N GLU A 200 -2.75 10.80 1.51
CA GLU A 200 -2.91 9.37 1.82
C GLU A 200 -3.31 9.15 3.30
N LYS A 201 -2.67 9.88 4.20
CA LYS A 201 -3.01 9.84 5.64
C LYS A 201 -4.35 10.52 5.96
N ALA A 202 -4.69 11.60 5.24
CA ALA A 202 -5.99 12.28 5.38
C ALA A 202 -7.13 11.35 4.96
N GLU A 203 -7.00 10.72 3.81
CA GLU A 203 -7.99 9.78 3.27
C GLU A 203 -8.25 8.65 4.26
N LEU A 204 -7.19 8.03 4.78
CA LEU A 204 -7.31 7.01 5.80
C LEU A 204 -8.05 7.54 7.04
N ALA A 205 -7.65 8.70 7.58
CA ALA A 205 -8.26 9.29 8.77
C ALA A 205 -9.73 9.69 8.54
N LEU A 206 -10.08 10.22 7.37
CA LEU A 206 -11.44 10.60 7.01
C LEU A 206 -12.42 9.42 7.10
N VAL A 207 -11.96 8.23 6.87
CA VAL A 207 -12.80 7.04 6.77
C VAL A 207 -12.71 6.13 7.99
N THR A 208 -11.55 6.09 8.64
CA THR A 208 -11.35 5.24 9.83
C THR A 208 -11.64 5.93 11.16
N SER A 209 -11.88 7.24 11.16
CA SER A 209 -12.12 8.01 12.38
C SER A 209 -13.32 8.94 12.28
N ASN A 210 -13.89 9.27 13.43
CA ASN A 210 -14.94 10.28 13.56
C ASN A 210 -14.37 11.69 13.86
N LEU A 211 -13.06 11.89 13.67
CA LEU A 211 -12.45 13.19 13.89
C LEU A 211 -13.08 14.24 12.97
N PRO A 212 -13.33 15.46 13.45
CA PRO A 212 -13.74 16.56 12.59
C PRO A 212 -12.73 16.75 11.44
N ILE A 213 -13.21 17.09 10.26
CA ILE A 213 -12.32 17.29 9.08
C ILE A 213 -11.23 18.32 9.38
N LYS A 214 -11.60 19.38 10.12
CA LYS A 214 -10.64 20.37 10.58
C LYS A 214 -9.57 19.76 11.48
N GLY A 215 -9.95 18.87 12.39
CA GLY A 215 -9.01 18.14 13.26
C GLY A 215 -8.06 17.24 12.48
N ILE A 216 -8.53 16.61 11.39
CA ILE A 216 -7.66 15.84 10.48
C ILE A 216 -6.65 16.75 9.77
N ALA A 217 -7.08 17.93 9.28
CA ALA A 217 -6.18 18.89 8.68
C ALA A 217 -5.11 19.37 9.67
N GLU A 218 -5.49 19.70 10.90
CA GLU A 218 -4.59 20.11 11.98
C GLU A 218 -3.61 18.98 12.36
N MET A 219 -4.10 17.73 12.48
CA MET A 219 -3.26 16.54 12.75
C MET A 219 -2.19 16.33 11.67
N LEU A 220 -2.45 16.77 10.45
CA LEU A 220 -1.51 16.69 9.32
C LEU A 220 -0.68 17.97 9.14
N GLY A 221 -0.73 18.89 10.11
CA GLY A 221 0.05 20.11 10.10
C GLY A 221 -0.39 21.14 9.03
N TYR A 222 -1.67 21.13 8.67
CA TYR A 222 -2.25 22.21 7.88
C TYR A 222 -2.80 23.31 8.79
N HIS A 223 -2.22 24.49 8.73
CA HIS A 223 -2.70 25.66 9.50
C HIS A 223 -3.90 26.33 8.82
N ASP A 224 -3.99 26.24 7.50
CA ASP A 224 -5.11 26.77 6.71
C ASP A 224 -6.02 25.64 6.24
N PHE A 225 -7.22 25.60 6.82
CA PHE A 225 -8.23 24.61 6.49
C PHE A 225 -8.76 24.77 5.06
N SER A 226 -8.84 26.00 4.55
CA SER A 226 -9.29 26.27 3.17
C SER A 226 -8.26 25.76 2.17
N TYR A 227 -6.97 25.92 2.47
CA TYR A 227 -5.88 25.37 1.68
C TYR A 227 -5.93 23.83 1.67
N PHE A 228 -6.11 23.20 2.83
CA PHE A 228 -6.27 21.74 2.92
C PHE A 228 -7.43 21.24 2.03
N ASN A 229 -8.63 21.85 2.14
CA ASN A 229 -9.80 21.47 1.33
C ASN A 229 -9.52 21.58 -0.16
N ARG A 230 -8.84 22.66 -0.60
CA ARG A 230 -8.51 22.89 -2.00
C ARG A 230 -7.53 21.83 -2.50
N VAL A 231 -6.46 21.58 -1.75
CA VAL A 231 -5.43 20.59 -2.13
C VAL A 231 -6.01 19.17 -2.13
N PHE A 232 -6.83 18.84 -1.15
CA PHE A 232 -7.51 17.54 -1.11
C PHE A 232 -8.43 17.37 -2.32
N LYS A 233 -9.32 18.35 -2.59
CA LYS A 233 -10.22 18.28 -3.74
C LYS A 233 -9.48 18.19 -5.08
N GLN A 234 -8.37 18.90 -5.22
CA GLN A 234 -7.55 18.87 -6.43
C GLN A 234 -6.94 17.48 -6.68
N ASN A 235 -6.60 16.73 -5.62
CA ASN A 235 -5.97 15.42 -5.75
C ASN A 235 -6.98 14.26 -5.74
N ALA A 236 -8.02 14.34 -4.89
CA ALA A 236 -9.02 13.28 -4.73
C ALA A 236 -10.27 13.46 -5.62
N GLY A 237 -10.37 14.59 -6.35
CA GLY A 237 -11.52 14.93 -7.19
C GLY A 237 -12.76 15.41 -6.43
N VAL A 238 -12.88 15.14 -5.13
CA VAL A 238 -14.01 15.49 -4.26
C VAL A 238 -13.52 16.17 -2.98
N THR A 239 -14.43 16.88 -2.28
CA THR A 239 -14.06 17.49 -0.99
C THR A 239 -13.86 16.45 0.10
N PRO A 240 -13.09 16.74 1.18
CA PRO A 240 -12.93 15.82 2.30
C PRO A 240 -14.27 15.37 2.93
N LEU A 241 -15.29 16.25 2.96
CA LEU A 241 -16.61 15.91 3.45
C LEU A 241 -17.29 14.90 2.53
N GLN A 242 -17.34 15.20 1.22
CA GLN A 242 -17.90 14.28 0.22
C GLN A 242 -17.15 12.95 0.21
N TYR A 243 -15.83 12.99 0.35
CA TYR A 243 -15.00 11.79 0.44
C TYR A 243 -15.42 10.93 1.64
N ARG A 244 -15.58 11.54 2.82
CA ARG A 244 -16.10 10.86 4.01
C ARG A 244 -17.49 10.29 3.80
N GLU A 245 -18.44 11.08 3.28
CA GLU A 245 -19.83 10.65 3.07
C GLU A 245 -19.94 9.50 2.08
N ASN A 246 -19.15 9.52 1.01
CA ASN A 246 -19.11 8.45 0.02
C ASN A 246 -18.59 7.12 0.58
N HIS A 247 -17.84 7.16 1.68
CA HIS A 247 -17.18 5.99 2.26
C HIS A 247 -17.74 5.60 3.64
N HIS A 248 -18.71 6.34 4.20
CA HIS A 248 -19.39 6.05 5.47
C HIS A 248 -20.76 5.35 5.29
N LYS A 249 -21.15 5.03 4.04
CA LYS A 249 -22.40 4.29 3.76
C LYS A 249 -22.22 2.79 3.95
#